data_9a9564ae4f10c02214bc76a81e9ce2be
#
_entry.id   9a9564ae4f10c02214bc76a81e9ce2be
#
_cell.length_a   1.000
_cell.length_b   1.000
_cell.length_c   1.000
_cell.angle_alpha   90.00
_cell.angle_beta   90.00
_cell.angle_gamma   90.00
#
_symmetry.space_group_name_H-M   'P 1'
#
loop_
_entity.id
_entity.type
_entity.pdbx_description
1 polymer ?
#
loop_
_entity_poly.entity_id
_entity_poly.type
_entity_poly.pdbx_seq_one_letter_code
_entity_poly.pdbx_strand_id
1 'polypeptide(L)'
;MTTKKIIKKFLNEIAEKRNLRIYALDWDDNILRMPTRLYLKDDEGNVVGMPTDHFAEYRHLIGKEPFEYEGHSIVGFDNDPFRDFTSPESFLKDTVKAVEKNKTSPSFKKFKEALIYANPFSIITARGHSPKIIRQGVKIFIDIVLTPQEKRTMIDNIKDVLEFEELSGYYRPEELNDESLIDVYLKEKGNYYPVSSKEFGEKSKIDSSKGASSPERNKQLALRHFLYDIYEKVKKLIDSGKYASVSVGFSDDDIGNVRSMIKYVQEELSNEFPEIKFVIIDTSEGNEKKIKITRIK
;
A
#
# COMPACT_ATOMS: atom_id res chain seq x y z
N MET A 1 -5.68 -8.52 47.72
CA MET A 1 -5.64 -9.09 46.37
C MET A 1 -4.79 -10.37 46.41
N THR A 2 -5.30 -11.53 46.04
CA THR A 2 -4.53 -12.78 46.13
C THR A 2 -3.49 -12.82 45.02
N THR A 3 -2.30 -13.39 45.32
CA THR A 3 -1.18 -13.56 44.38
C THR A 3 -1.62 -14.15 43.02
N LYS A 4 -2.58 -15.09 43.05
CA LYS A 4 -3.21 -15.64 41.84
C LYS A 4 -3.91 -14.57 40.93
N LYS A 5 -4.54 -13.56 41.54
CA LYS A 5 -5.19 -12.47 40.77
C LYS A 5 -4.16 -11.54 40.15
N ILE A 6 -3.05 -11.30 40.87
CA ILE A 6 -1.93 -10.48 40.36
C ILE A 6 -1.25 -11.19 39.17
N ILE A 7 -0.93 -12.49 39.35
CA ILE A 7 -0.33 -13.30 38.28
C ILE A 7 -1.26 -13.39 37.06
N LYS A 8 -2.57 -13.59 37.26
CA LYS A 8 -3.54 -13.65 36.16
C LYS A 8 -3.69 -12.30 35.42
N LYS A 9 -3.64 -11.18 36.18
CA LYS A 9 -3.60 -9.84 35.59
C LYS A 9 -2.33 -9.61 34.78
N PHE A 10 -1.16 -9.99 35.34
CA PHE A 10 0.14 -9.88 34.71
C PHE A 10 0.26 -10.79 33.45
N LEU A 11 -0.26 -12.02 33.51
CA LEU A 11 -0.32 -12.94 32.39
C LEU A 11 -1.29 -12.45 31.30
N ASN A 12 -2.41 -11.82 31.66
CA ASN A 12 -3.30 -11.18 30.72
C ASN A 12 -2.65 -9.94 30.07
N GLU A 13 -1.95 -9.10 30.84
CA GLU A 13 -1.19 -7.97 30.33
C GLU A 13 -0.04 -8.41 29.40
N ILE A 14 0.59 -9.56 29.66
CA ILE A 14 1.58 -10.17 28.76
C ILE A 14 0.93 -10.80 27.51
N ALA A 15 -0.23 -11.44 27.69
CA ALA A 15 -1.00 -12.03 26.57
C ALA A 15 -1.65 -10.96 25.69
N GLU A 16 -1.90 -9.78 26.22
CA GLU A 16 -2.47 -8.62 25.49
C GLU A 16 -1.43 -7.76 24.78
N LYS A 17 -0.14 -8.05 24.88
CA LYS A 17 0.87 -7.37 24.08
C LYS A 17 0.63 -7.69 22.60
N ARG A 18 -0.14 -6.84 21.96
CA ARG A 18 -0.54 -6.99 20.54
C ARG A 18 0.69 -6.86 19.65
N ASN A 19 0.74 -7.67 18.60
CA ASN A 19 1.69 -7.45 17.52
C ASN A 19 1.17 -6.35 16.62
N LEU A 20 1.90 -5.25 16.49
CA LEU A 20 1.56 -4.20 15.53
C LEU A 20 1.84 -4.72 14.11
N ARG A 21 0.80 -4.67 13.28
CA ARG A 21 0.89 -5.04 11.86
C ARG A 21 0.76 -3.79 11.03
N ILE A 22 1.78 -3.51 10.26
CA ILE A 22 1.87 -2.38 9.34
C ILE A 22 1.91 -2.94 7.93
N TYR A 23 1.22 -2.31 6.99
CA TYR A 23 1.14 -2.81 5.62
C TYR A 23 1.59 -1.75 4.63
N ALA A 24 2.43 -2.19 3.68
CA ALA A 24 2.75 -1.49 2.45
C ALA A 24 2.11 -2.29 1.31
N LEU A 25 1.14 -1.71 0.64
CA LEU A 25 0.26 -2.40 -0.30
C LEU A 25 0.32 -1.72 -1.67
N ASP A 26 0.37 -2.50 -2.73
CA ASP A 26 0.00 -1.98 -4.04
C ASP A 26 -1.52 -1.72 -4.08
N TRP A 27 -1.95 -0.89 -5.03
CA TRP A 27 -3.36 -0.53 -5.17
C TRP A 27 -4.08 -1.37 -6.21
N ASP A 28 -3.58 -1.33 -7.46
CA ASP A 28 -4.17 -1.99 -8.60
C ASP A 28 -4.06 -3.50 -8.46
N ASP A 29 -5.13 -4.21 -8.74
CA ASP A 29 -5.24 -5.67 -8.71
C ASP A 29 -4.77 -6.35 -7.41
N ASN A 30 -4.27 -5.57 -6.45
CA ASN A 30 -3.87 -6.02 -5.13
C ASN A 30 -4.91 -5.66 -4.03
N ILE A 31 -5.42 -4.41 -3.98
CA ILE A 31 -6.54 -4.00 -3.10
C ILE A 31 -7.86 -4.05 -3.87
N LEU A 32 -7.90 -3.44 -5.04
CA LEU A 32 -9.07 -3.34 -5.91
C LEU A 32 -8.70 -3.75 -7.34
N ARG A 33 -9.59 -4.47 -8.02
CA ARG A 33 -9.49 -4.69 -9.46
C ARG A 33 -9.97 -3.44 -10.17
N MET A 34 -9.00 -2.60 -10.54
CA MET A 34 -9.28 -1.32 -11.16
C MET A 34 -9.68 -1.49 -12.63
N PRO A 35 -10.71 -0.75 -13.11
CA PRO A 35 -11.07 -0.78 -14.52
C PRO A 35 -10.13 0.07 -15.40
N THR A 36 -9.05 0.58 -14.84
CA THR A 36 -8.02 1.38 -15.52
C THR A 36 -7.40 0.59 -16.68
N ARG A 37 -7.14 1.24 -17.79
CA ARG A 37 -6.57 0.62 -18.99
C ARG A 37 -5.30 1.34 -19.41
N LEU A 38 -4.42 0.61 -20.04
CA LEU A 38 -3.37 1.18 -20.88
C LEU A 38 -3.77 1.02 -22.35
N TYR A 39 -3.18 1.82 -23.21
CA TYR A 39 -3.61 1.94 -24.57
C TYR A 39 -2.52 1.57 -25.57
N LEU A 40 -2.87 0.65 -26.45
CA LEU A 40 -2.00 0.09 -27.48
C LEU A 40 -2.51 0.50 -28.86
N LYS A 41 -1.68 0.33 -29.88
CA LYS A 41 -2.03 0.49 -31.29
C LYS A 41 -2.01 -0.84 -32.00
N ASP A 42 -3.03 -1.09 -32.82
CA ASP A 42 -3.01 -2.16 -33.78
C ASP A 42 -2.37 -1.74 -35.13
N ASP A 43 -2.22 -2.68 -36.07
CA ASP A 43 -1.64 -2.46 -37.41
C ASP A 43 -2.51 -1.58 -38.32
N GLU A 44 -3.79 -1.44 -38.02
CA GLU A 44 -4.72 -0.51 -38.72
C GLU A 44 -4.67 0.91 -38.10
N GLY A 45 -3.95 1.11 -36.97
CA GLY A 45 -3.85 2.38 -36.26
C GLY A 45 -4.97 2.64 -35.26
N ASN A 46 -5.85 1.65 -34.99
CA ASN A 46 -6.87 1.76 -33.96
C ASN A 46 -6.25 1.70 -32.55
N VAL A 47 -6.91 2.37 -31.61
CA VAL A 47 -6.49 2.35 -30.19
C VAL A 47 -7.22 1.24 -29.44
N VAL A 48 -6.45 0.33 -28.87
CA VAL A 48 -6.94 -0.84 -28.11
C VAL A 48 -6.61 -0.67 -26.64
N GLY A 49 -7.64 -0.70 -25.77
CA GLY A 49 -7.45 -0.56 -24.32
C GLY A 49 -7.22 -1.91 -23.65
N MET A 50 -6.07 -2.11 -23.01
CA MET A 50 -5.68 -3.35 -22.31
C MET A 50 -5.77 -3.17 -20.78
N PRO A 51 -6.44 -4.08 -20.04
CA PRO A 51 -6.43 -4.09 -18.57
C PRO A 51 -5.02 -4.35 -17.98
N THR A 52 -4.82 -3.99 -16.72
CA THR A 52 -3.52 -4.10 -16.03
C THR A 52 -3.02 -5.53 -15.88
N ASP A 53 -3.91 -6.47 -15.58
CA ASP A 53 -3.60 -7.90 -15.46
C ASP A 53 -3.12 -8.49 -16.80
N HIS A 54 -3.81 -8.18 -17.91
CA HIS A 54 -3.35 -8.58 -19.25
C HIS A 54 -2.04 -7.89 -19.64
N PHE A 55 -1.85 -6.62 -19.24
CA PHE A 55 -0.57 -5.94 -19.50
C PHE A 55 0.61 -6.65 -18.82
N ALA A 56 0.46 -7.12 -17.62
CA ALA A 56 1.51 -7.89 -16.93
C ALA A 56 1.93 -9.12 -17.74
N GLU A 57 0.99 -9.76 -18.43
CA GLU A 57 1.23 -10.93 -19.28
C GLU A 57 1.90 -10.55 -20.61
N TYR A 58 1.37 -9.53 -21.30
CA TYR A 58 1.79 -9.20 -22.68
C TYR A 58 2.89 -8.15 -22.79
N ARG A 59 3.26 -7.44 -21.71
CA ARG A 59 4.22 -6.33 -21.73
C ARG A 59 5.57 -6.65 -22.38
N HIS A 60 5.99 -7.91 -22.33
CA HIS A 60 7.26 -8.34 -22.89
C HIS A 60 7.26 -8.42 -24.43
N LEU A 61 6.10 -8.44 -25.08
CA LEU A 61 5.91 -8.45 -26.53
C LEU A 61 5.77 -7.05 -27.11
N ILE A 62 5.18 -6.11 -26.36
CA ILE A 62 4.80 -4.78 -26.86
C ILE A 62 6.02 -4.03 -27.41
N GLY A 63 5.93 -3.65 -28.70
CA GLY A 63 6.98 -2.93 -29.41
C GLY A 63 8.19 -3.76 -29.81
N LYS A 64 8.16 -5.08 -29.60
CA LYS A 64 9.21 -6.00 -30.08
C LYS A 64 8.73 -6.83 -31.27
N GLU A 65 7.57 -7.40 -31.16
CA GLU A 65 6.93 -8.19 -32.22
C GLU A 65 5.41 -7.99 -32.17
N PRO A 66 4.71 -8.03 -33.31
CA PRO A 66 3.24 -7.99 -33.34
C PRO A 66 2.67 -9.23 -32.64
N PHE A 67 1.54 -9.04 -31.94
CA PHE A 67 0.81 -10.14 -31.29
C PHE A 67 -0.71 -9.93 -31.34
N GLU A 68 -1.45 -11.02 -31.32
CA GLU A 68 -2.91 -10.97 -31.33
C GLU A 68 -3.49 -10.70 -29.94
N TYR A 69 -4.38 -9.72 -29.83
CA TYR A 69 -5.10 -9.39 -28.61
C TYR A 69 -6.53 -8.94 -28.92
N GLU A 70 -7.53 -9.67 -28.41
CA GLU A 70 -8.97 -9.39 -28.60
C GLU A 70 -9.37 -9.14 -30.09
N GLY A 71 -8.72 -9.84 -31.03
CA GLY A 71 -8.97 -9.73 -32.47
C GLY A 71 -8.25 -8.56 -33.16
N HIS A 72 -7.29 -7.92 -32.48
CA HIS A 72 -6.43 -6.89 -33.01
C HIS A 72 -4.98 -7.36 -33.07
N SER A 73 -4.29 -7.06 -34.17
CA SER A 73 -2.84 -7.29 -34.33
C SER A 73 -2.08 -6.11 -33.70
N ILE A 74 -1.65 -6.25 -32.44
CA ILE A 74 -0.99 -5.17 -31.71
C ILE A 74 0.43 -4.99 -32.19
N VAL A 75 0.80 -3.74 -32.55
CA VAL A 75 2.13 -3.37 -33.04
C VAL A 75 2.93 -2.51 -32.07
N GLY A 76 2.31 -1.94 -31.03
CA GLY A 76 3.00 -1.12 -30.06
C GLY A 76 2.11 -0.32 -29.12
N PHE A 77 2.73 0.63 -28.44
CA PHE A 77 2.01 1.57 -27.56
C PHE A 77 1.32 2.67 -28.39
N ASP A 78 0.19 3.17 -27.87
CA ASP A 78 -0.41 4.43 -28.31
C ASP A 78 0.49 5.63 -27.95
N ASN A 79 0.17 6.81 -28.45
CA ASN A 79 0.95 8.04 -28.20
C ASN A 79 0.95 8.45 -26.72
N ASP A 80 -0.15 8.18 -26.00
CA ASP A 80 -0.27 8.39 -24.54
C ASP A 80 -0.85 7.13 -23.90
N PRO A 81 -0.02 6.07 -23.78
CA PRO A 81 -0.50 4.74 -23.40
C PRO A 81 -0.95 4.65 -21.94
N PHE A 82 -0.44 5.51 -21.08
CA PHE A 82 -0.68 5.51 -19.64
C PHE A 82 -1.54 6.68 -19.14
N ARG A 83 -2.34 7.30 -20.05
CA ARG A 83 -3.15 8.47 -19.70
C ARG A 83 -4.09 8.27 -18.51
N ASP A 84 -4.64 7.07 -18.33
CA ASP A 84 -5.50 6.75 -17.19
C ASP A 84 -4.72 6.61 -15.89
N PHE A 85 -3.39 6.36 -15.96
CA PHE A 85 -2.51 6.23 -14.79
C PHE A 85 -2.00 7.58 -14.29
N THR A 86 -2.25 8.65 -14.99
CA THR A 86 -1.82 10.02 -14.64
C THR A 86 -3.00 10.97 -14.46
N SER A 87 -4.19 10.66 -14.99
CA SER A 87 -5.40 11.46 -14.84
C SER A 87 -6.03 11.31 -13.45
N PRO A 88 -6.05 12.38 -12.61
CA PRO A 88 -6.70 12.33 -11.30
C PRO A 88 -8.15 11.90 -11.35
N GLU A 89 -8.89 12.37 -12.37
CA GLU A 89 -10.31 12.07 -12.51
C GLU A 89 -10.53 10.59 -12.85
N SER A 90 -9.70 10.00 -13.71
CA SER A 90 -9.78 8.58 -14.06
C SER A 90 -9.58 7.72 -12.82
N PHE A 91 -8.54 7.99 -12.02
CA PHE A 91 -8.26 7.23 -10.80
C PHE A 91 -9.42 7.26 -9.81
N LEU A 92 -9.95 8.46 -9.50
CA LEU A 92 -11.03 8.59 -8.52
C LEU A 92 -12.33 7.94 -9.02
N LYS A 93 -12.69 8.14 -10.28
CA LYS A 93 -13.86 7.49 -10.92
C LYS A 93 -13.72 5.96 -10.93
N ASP A 94 -12.54 5.47 -11.26
CA ASP A 94 -12.27 4.03 -11.33
C ASP A 94 -12.28 3.40 -9.94
N THR A 95 -11.79 4.12 -8.92
CA THR A 95 -11.91 3.69 -7.53
C THR A 95 -13.37 3.55 -7.13
N VAL A 96 -14.22 4.56 -7.38
CA VAL A 96 -15.66 4.48 -7.12
C VAL A 96 -16.28 3.27 -7.82
N LYS A 97 -16.05 3.11 -9.14
CA LYS A 97 -16.58 1.98 -9.92
C LYS A 97 -16.14 0.63 -9.39
N ALA A 98 -14.86 0.49 -9.00
CA ALA A 98 -14.33 -0.76 -8.45
C ALA A 98 -15.02 -1.12 -7.14
N VAL A 99 -15.16 -0.15 -6.24
CA VAL A 99 -15.78 -0.34 -4.92
C VAL A 99 -17.28 -0.65 -5.05
N GLU A 100 -18.03 0.14 -5.81
CA GLU A 100 -19.47 -0.04 -6.02
C GLU A 100 -19.80 -1.40 -6.67
N LYS A 101 -18.93 -1.87 -7.57
CA LYS A 101 -19.07 -3.17 -8.22
C LYS A 101 -18.48 -4.32 -7.41
N ASN A 102 -18.03 -4.07 -6.16
CA ASN A 102 -17.38 -5.04 -5.29
C ASN A 102 -16.21 -5.79 -5.97
N LYS A 103 -15.43 -5.05 -6.77
CA LYS A 103 -14.24 -5.58 -7.46
C LYS A 103 -13.05 -5.63 -6.51
N THR A 104 -13.11 -6.56 -5.56
CA THR A 104 -12.09 -6.75 -4.53
C THR A 104 -10.96 -7.65 -5.01
N SER A 105 -9.76 -7.44 -4.46
CA SER A 105 -8.55 -8.22 -4.69
C SER A 105 -8.01 -8.81 -3.39
N PRO A 106 -7.01 -9.70 -3.40
CA PRO A 106 -6.64 -10.48 -2.21
C PRO A 106 -6.30 -9.63 -0.97
N SER A 107 -5.65 -8.47 -1.13
CA SER A 107 -5.27 -7.61 0.01
C SER A 107 -6.37 -6.66 0.51
N PHE A 108 -7.54 -6.65 -0.12
CA PHE A 108 -8.68 -5.82 0.28
C PHE A 108 -9.01 -5.91 1.77
N LYS A 109 -9.10 -7.12 2.29
CA LYS A 109 -9.44 -7.39 3.70
C LYS A 109 -8.41 -6.83 4.66
N LYS A 110 -7.10 -6.99 4.33
CA LYS A 110 -6.01 -6.47 5.16
C LYS A 110 -5.99 -4.94 5.17
N PHE A 111 -6.22 -4.34 4.02
CA PHE A 111 -6.29 -2.89 3.93
C PHE A 111 -7.47 -2.35 4.75
N LYS A 112 -8.63 -2.95 4.59
CA LYS A 112 -9.83 -2.60 5.38
C LYS A 112 -9.57 -2.72 6.89
N GLU A 113 -8.95 -3.82 7.33
CA GLU A 113 -8.55 -4.03 8.73
C GLU A 113 -7.56 -2.97 9.21
N ALA A 114 -6.53 -2.65 8.41
CA ALA A 114 -5.55 -1.62 8.77
C ALA A 114 -6.22 -0.26 9.03
N LEU A 115 -7.20 0.13 8.20
CA LEU A 115 -7.97 1.36 8.36
C LEU A 115 -8.83 1.33 9.63
N ILE A 116 -9.59 0.24 9.86
CA ILE A 116 -10.46 0.10 11.04
C ILE A 116 -9.65 0.19 12.34
N TYR A 117 -8.46 -0.42 12.39
CA TYR A 117 -7.60 -0.40 13.58
C TYR A 117 -6.68 0.84 13.66
N ALA A 118 -6.86 1.81 12.79
CA ALA A 118 -6.02 3.02 12.69
C ALA A 118 -4.50 2.71 12.66
N ASN A 119 -4.12 1.58 12.07
CA ASN A 119 -2.72 1.20 11.92
C ASN A 119 -2.01 2.09 10.89
N PRO A 120 -0.71 2.37 11.04
CA PRO A 120 0.08 2.96 9.97
C PRO A 120 0.07 2.06 8.74
N PHE A 121 -0.01 2.67 7.56
CA PHE A 121 0.03 1.95 6.28
C PHE A 121 0.72 2.76 5.19
N SER A 122 1.09 2.09 4.12
CA SER A 122 1.56 2.72 2.89
C SER A 122 0.83 2.18 1.68
N ILE A 123 0.53 3.06 0.73
CA ILE A 123 0.16 2.68 -0.65
C ILE A 123 1.37 2.92 -1.53
N ILE A 124 1.91 1.85 -2.11
CA ILE A 124 3.06 1.87 -3.02
C ILE A 124 2.60 1.36 -4.38
N THR A 125 2.33 2.25 -5.31
CA THR A 125 1.72 1.93 -6.60
C THR A 125 2.53 2.47 -7.78
N ALA A 126 2.53 1.75 -8.90
CA ALA A 126 3.19 2.18 -10.14
C ALA A 126 2.51 3.37 -10.82
N ARG A 127 1.44 3.93 -10.26
CA ARG A 127 0.74 5.09 -10.80
C ARG A 127 1.60 6.37 -10.77
N GLY A 128 1.31 7.28 -11.71
CA GLY A 128 1.97 8.60 -11.83
C GLY A 128 1.20 9.76 -11.18
N HIS A 129 0.15 9.49 -10.40
CA HIS A 129 -0.65 10.50 -9.71
C HIS A 129 0.12 11.17 -8.57
N SER A 130 -0.34 12.33 -8.09
CA SER A 130 0.22 12.89 -6.87
C SER A 130 -0.19 12.07 -5.62
N PRO A 131 0.61 12.08 -4.54
CA PRO A 131 0.25 11.45 -3.26
C PRO A 131 -1.12 11.89 -2.72
N LYS A 132 -1.49 13.16 -2.97
CA LYS A 132 -2.79 13.72 -2.59
C LYS A 132 -3.95 13.00 -3.28
N ILE A 133 -3.82 12.67 -4.55
CA ILE A 133 -4.86 11.95 -5.32
C ILE A 133 -5.02 10.52 -4.82
N ILE A 134 -3.90 9.82 -4.53
CA ILE A 134 -3.97 8.47 -3.94
C ILE A 134 -4.68 8.52 -2.57
N ARG A 135 -4.36 9.52 -1.73
CA ARG A 135 -5.05 9.73 -0.44
C ARG A 135 -6.56 9.96 -0.61
N GLN A 136 -6.97 10.70 -1.63
CA GLN A 136 -8.39 10.88 -1.94
C GLN A 136 -9.07 9.56 -2.33
N GLY A 137 -8.38 8.69 -3.08
CA GLY A 137 -8.88 7.33 -3.37
C GLY A 137 -9.07 6.50 -2.10
N VAL A 138 -8.15 6.59 -1.14
CA VAL A 138 -8.31 5.94 0.18
C VAL A 138 -9.50 6.51 0.94
N LYS A 139 -9.74 7.81 0.90
CA LYS A 139 -10.92 8.42 1.52
C LYS A 139 -12.21 7.90 0.88
N ILE A 140 -12.29 7.82 -0.44
CA ILE A 140 -13.42 7.20 -1.16
C ILE A 140 -13.63 5.74 -0.70
N PHE A 141 -12.54 4.97 -0.58
CA PHE A 141 -12.61 3.60 -0.07
C PHE A 141 -13.24 3.56 1.33
N ILE A 142 -12.80 4.40 2.27
CA ILE A 142 -13.37 4.51 3.62
C ILE A 142 -14.86 4.83 3.55
N ASP A 143 -15.24 5.78 2.72
CA ASP A 143 -16.59 6.30 2.65
C ASP A 143 -17.60 5.29 2.11
N ILE A 144 -17.20 4.48 1.15
CA ILE A 144 -18.10 3.52 0.48
C ILE A 144 -18.02 2.13 1.12
N VAL A 145 -16.81 1.68 1.52
CA VAL A 145 -16.58 0.29 1.94
C VAL A 145 -16.87 0.04 3.42
N LEU A 146 -16.56 1.03 4.29
CA LEU A 146 -16.75 0.82 5.72
C LEU A 146 -18.21 1.05 6.10
N THR A 147 -18.78 0.07 6.79
CA THR A 147 -20.10 0.22 7.41
C THR A 147 -20.10 1.31 8.47
N PRO A 148 -21.25 1.88 8.85
CA PRO A 148 -21.32 2.87 9.91
C PRO A 148 -20.70 2.40 11.24
N GLN A 149 -20.81 1.09 11.56
CA GLN A 149 -20.22 0.53 12.76
C GLN A 149 -18.69 0.45 12.65
N GLU A 150 -18.16 0.05 11.50
CA GLU A 150 -16.70 -0.02 11.25
C GLU A 150 -16.09 1.39 11.24
N LYS A 151 -16.77 2.39 10.67
CA LYS A 151 -16.34 3.81 10.74
C LYS A 151 -16.26 4.30 12.19
N ARG A 152 -17.26 3.99 13.02
CA ARG A 152 -17.21 4.32 14.46
C ARG A 152 -16.02 3.69 15.15
N THR A 153 -15.80 2.39 14.93
CA THR A 153 -14.64 1.69 15.48
C THR A 153 -13.31 2.30 15.01
N MET A 154 -13.23 2.68 13.73
CA MET A 154 -12.08 3.38 13.19
C MET A 154 -11.85 4.72 13.92
N ILE A 155 -12.88 5.52 14.12
CA ILE A 155 -12.80 6.83 14.79
C ILE A 155 -12.33 6.68 16.24
N ASP A 156 -12.87 5.70 16.98
CA ASP A 156 -12.44 5.42 18.35
C ASP A 156 -10.94 5.03 18.38
N ASN A 157 -10.50 4.15 17.48
CA ASN A 157 -9.10 3.78 17.38
C ASN A 157 -8.19 4.95 16.95
N ILE A 158 -8.68 5.88 16.10
CA ILE A 158 -7.94 7.10 15.73
C ILE A 158 -7.71 7.97 16.96
N LYS A 159 -8.75 8.20 17.80
CA LYS A 159 -8.63 8.97 19.02
C LYS A 159 -7.59 8.36 19.95
N ASP A 160 -7.68 7.06 20.23
CA ASP A 160 -6.72 6.33 21.07
C ASP A 160 -5.26 6.47 20.57
N VAL A 161 -5.07 6.42 19.24
CA VAL A 161 -3.73 6.56 18.64
C VAL A 161 -3.20 8.00 18.78
N LEU A 162 -4.04 9.00 18.51
CA LEU A 162 -3.66 10.41 18.61
C LEU A 162 -3.32 10.82 20.05
N GLU A 163 -4.09 10.34 21.03
CA GLU A 163 -3.82 10.57 22.45
C GLU A 163 -2.51 9.92 22.91
N PHE A 164 -2.27 8.68 22.47
CA PHE A 164 -1.08 7.93 22.89
C PHE A 164 0.22 8.51 22.31
N GLU A 165 0.21 8.99 21.07
CA GLU A 165 1.45 9.44 20.41
C GLU A 165 1.81 10.90 20.71
N GLU A 166 1.20 11.50 21.72
CA GLU A 166 1.40 12.91 22.09
C GLU A 166 1.14 13.90 20.91
N LEU A 167 0.46 13.43 19.87
CA LEU A 167 -0.05 14.28 18.81
C LEU A 167 -1.17 15.19 19.34
N SER A 168 -1.66 14.94 20.54
CA SER A 168 -2.56 15.81 21.30
C SER A 168 -1.99 17.22 21.56
N GLY A 169 -0.67 17.43 21.46
CA GLY A 169 -0.08 18.76 21.43
C GLY A 169 -0.36 19.56 20.15
N TYR A 170 -0.67 18.86 19.05
CA TYR A 170 -0.98 19.44 17.74
C TYR A 170 -2.44 19.31 17.36
N TYR A 171 -3.12 18.26 17.82
CA TYR A 171 -4.51 17.96 17.52
C TYR A 171 -5.23 17.65 18.84
N ARG A 172 -6.39 18.26 19.05
CA ARG A 172 -7.30 17.95 20.15
C ARG A 172 -8.43 17.09 19.62
N PRO A 173 -8.35 15.75 19.78
CA PRO A 173 -9.32 14.83 19.18
C PRO A 173 -10.78 15.15 19.54
N GLU A 174 -11.01 15.68 20.74
CA GLU A 174 -12.31 16.07 21.25
C GLU A 174 -12.92 17.31 20.55
N GLU A 175 -12.07 18.14 19.91
CA GLU A 175 -12.50 19.32 19.17
C GLU A 175 -12.73 19.02 17.67
N LEU A 176 -12.35 17.83 17.19
CA LEU A 176 -12.45 17.45 15.79
C LEU A 176 -13.73 16.63 15.54
N ASN A 177 -14.40 16.92 14.43
CA ASN A 177 -15.46 16.04 13.94
C ASN A 177 -14.85 14.78 13.30
N ASP A 178 -15.69 13.77 13.05
CA ASP A 178 -15.30 12.46 12.52
C ASP A 178 -14.54 12.56 11.19
N GLU A 179 -14.98 13.46 10.30
CA GLU A 179 -14.31 13.66 9.00
C GLU A 179 -12.91 14.25 9.15
N SER A 180 -12.76 15.24 10.03
CA SER A 180 -11.48 15.83 10.35
C SER A 180 -10.52 14.83 11.02
N LEU A 181 -11.03 13.95 11.88
CA LEU A 181 -10.24 12.87 12.49
C LEU A 181 -9.72 11.88 11.43
N ILE A 182 -10.57 11.50 10.48
CA ILE A 182 -10.16 10.64 9.34
C ILE A 182 -9.09 11.34 8.51
N ASP A 183 -9.26 12.63 8.19
CA ASP A 183 -8.27 13.39 7.41
C ASP A 183 -6.92 13.51 8.14
N VAL A 184 -6.92 13.72 9.46
CA VAL A 184 -5.71 13.70 10.30
C VAL A 184 -5.05 12.33 10.25
N TYR A 185 -5.80 11.24 10.46
CA TYR A 185 -5.27 9.89 10.37
C TYR A 185 -4.64 9.60 9.01
N LEU A 186 -5.34 9.91 7.92
CA LEU A 186 -4.83 9.70 6.57
C LEU A 186 -3.57 10.51 6.27
N LYS A 187 -3.39 11.66 6.92
CA LYS A 187 -2.21 12.51 6.78
C LYS A 187 -1.03 12.02 7.63
N GLU A 188 -1.29 11.63 8.88
CA GLU A 188 -0.22 11.32 9.85
C GLU A 188 0.19 9.84 9.86
N LYS A 189 -0.70 8.93 9.42
CA LYS A 189 -0.47 7.47 9.45
C LYS A 189 -0.48 6.83 8.06
N GLY A 190 -1.08 7.47 7.07
CA GLY A 190 -1.06 7.04 5.68
C GLY A 190 0.15 7.60 4.94
N ASN A 191 0.87 6.74 4.25
CA ASN A 191 1.99 7.12 3.38
C ASN A 191 1.64 6.72 1.94
N TYR A 192 1.88 7.61 0.98
CA TYR A 192 1.45 7.43 -0.40
C TYR A 192 2.63 7.62 -1.34
N TYR A 193 3.03 6.54 -2.00
CA TYR A 193 4.17 6.51 -2.92
C TYR A 193 3.70 6.07 -4.32
N PRO A 194 3.18 6.98 -5.13
CA PRO A 194 2.97 6.75 -6.57
C PRO A 194 4.34 6.82 -7.26
N VAL A 195 4.97 5.66 -7.45
CA VAL A 195 6.40 5.57 -7.77
C VAL A 195 6.77 6.00 -9.20
N SER A 196 5.78 6.24 -10.06
CA SER A 196 5.97 6.85 -11.38
C SER A 196 5.64 8.34 -11.41
N SER A 197 5.33 8.96 -10.27
CA SER A 197 5.07 10.39 -10.21
C SER A 197 6.37 11.20 -10.25
N LYS A 198 6.26 12.42 -10.78
CA LYS A 198 7.37 13.38 -10.76
C LYS A 198 7.82 13.70 -9.33
N GLU A 199 6.86 13.87 -8.41
CA GLU A 199 7.14 14.15 -7.00
C GLU A 199 7.96 13.03 -6.33
N PHE A 200 7.64 11.76 -6.64
CA PHE A 200 8.42 10.64 -6.13
C PHE A 200 9.84 10.65 -6.70
N GLY A 201 9.99 10.88 -8.01
CA GLY A 201 11.29 10.98 -8.65
C GLY A 201 12.20 12.06 -8.06
N GLU A 202 11.64 13.24 -7.77
CA GLU A 202 12.35 14.35 -7.13
C GLU A 202 12.73 14.03 -5.68
N LYS A 203 11.80 13.47 -4.89
CA LYS A 203 12.03 13.09 -3.49
C LYS A 203 13.08 11.99 -3.34
N SER A 204 13.05 11.01 -4.22
CA SER A 204 13.90 9.82 -4.12
C SER A 204 15.34 10.07 -4.55
N LYS A 205 15.66 11.24 -5.13
CA LYS A 205 16.97 11.56 -5.72
C LYS A 205 17.49 10.37 -6.51
N ILE A 206 16.62 9.82 -7.36
CA ILE A 206 16.97 8.68 -8.18
C ILE A 206 18.16 9.12 -9.00
N ASP A 207 19.31 8.54 -8.67
CA ASP A 207 20.56 8.86 -9.34
C ASP A 207 20.42 8.46 -10.82
N SER A 208 20.11 9.47 -11.64
CA SER A 208 19.96 9.31 -13.09
C SER A 208 21.23 8.76 -13.75
N SER A 209 22.36 8.75 -13.03
CA SER A 209 23.62 8.15 -13.48
C SER A 209 23.57 6.63 -13.56
N LYS A 210 22.59 5.96 -12.90
CA LYS A 210 22.45 4.50 -12.87
C LYS A 210 21.42 3.91 -13.84
N GLY A 211 20.96 4.70 -14.80
CA GLY A 211 19.96 4.29 -15.79
C GLY A 211 18.51 4.55 -15.33
N ALA A 212 17.55 4.38 -16.25
CA ALA A 212 16.11 4.52 -15.91
C ALA A 212 15.76 3.55 -14.78
N SER A 213 15.17 4.08 -13.70
CA SER A 213 14.74 3.24 -12.58
C SER A 213 13.54 2.41 -13.01
N SER A 214 13.60 1.10 -12.79
CA SER A 214 12.46 0.23 -13.03
C SER A 214 11.36 0.43 -11.96
N PRO A 215 10.09 0.12 -12.27
CA PRO A 215 9.02 0.15 -11.29
C PRO A 215 9.34 -0.67 -10.03
N GLU A 216 9.99 -1.83 -10.19
CA GLU A 216 10.42 -2.70 -9.10
C GLU A 216 11.41 -1.99 -8.18
N ARG A 217 12.43 -1.31 -8.75
CA ARG A 217 13.41 -0.55 -7.97
C ARG A 217 12.76 0.62 -7.24
N ASN A 218 11.85 1.30 -7.89
CA ASN A 218 11.11 2.41 -7.28
C ASN A 218 10.24 1.95 -6.11
N LYS A 219 9.58 0.79 -6.21
CA LYS A 219 8.82 0.20 -5.10
C LYS A 219 9.73 -0.19 -3.92
N GLN A 220 10.94 -0.69 -4.18
CA GLN A 220 11.95 -0.94 -3.14
C GLN A 220 12.33 0.34 -2.39
N LEU A 221 12.63 1.41 -3.12
CA LEU A 221 12.95 2.72 -2.53
C LEU A 221 11.76 3.28 -1.75
N ALA A 222 10.56 3.14 -2.26
CA ALA A 222 9.34 3.59 -1.57
C ALA A 222 9.14 2.84 -0.24
N LEU A 223 9.34 1.53 -0.21
CA LEU A 223 9.29 0.74 1.04
C LEU A 223 10.35 1.22 2.03
N ARG A 224 11.59 1.46 1.58
CA ARG A 224 12.65 1.98 2.45
C ARG A 224 12.31 3.35 3.01
N HIS A 225 11.81 4.28 2.20
CA HIS A 225 11.35 5.59 2.67
C HIS A 225 10.24 5.45 3.71
N PHE A 226 9.26 4.60 3.47
CA PHE A 226 8.20 4.32 4.42
C PHE A 226 8.75 3.82 5.77
N LEU A 227 9.71 2.89 5.74
CA LEU A 227 10.33 2.39 6.96
C LEU A 227 11.05 3.50 7.74
N TYR A 228 11.80 4.37 7.09
CA TYR A 228 12.41 5.53 7.74
C TYR A 228 11.37 6.46 8.37
N ASP A 229 10.28 6.75 7.66
CA ASP A 229 9.22 7.64 8.14
C ASP A 229 8.53 7.11 9.42
N ILE A 230 8.48 5.78 9.61
CA ILE A 230 7.82 5.16 10.76
C ILE A 230 8.76 4.62 11.84
N TYR A 231 10.04 4.42 11.56
CA TYR A 231 10.97 3.65 12.39
C TYR A 231 11.09 4.16 13.82
N GLU A 232 11.31 5.45 14.01
CA GLU A 232 11.42 6.05 15.35
C GLU A 232 10.13 5.91 16.16
N LYS A 233 8.97 6.04 15.51
CA LYS A 233 7.66 5.84 16.12
C LYS A 233 7.48 4.37 16.53
N VAL A 234 7.84 3.45 15.63
CA VAL A 234 7.79 2.00 15.88
C VAL A 234 8.69 1.62 17.06
N LYS A 235 9.91 2.13 17.12
CA LYS A 235 10.85 1.90 18.20
C LYS A 235 10.29 2.35 19.54
N LYS A 236 9.77 3.57 19.63
CA LYS A 236 9.09 4.07 20.85
C LYS A 236 7.94 3.19 21.28
N LEU A 237 7.14 2.65 20.33
CA LEU A 237 6.02 1.76 20.64
C LEU A 237 6.47 0.41 21.19
N ILE A 238 7.62 -0.12 20.74
CA ILE A 238 8.23 -1.34 21.28
C ILE A 238 8.81 -1.07 22.67
N ASP A 239 9.60 -0.01 22.81
CA ASP A 239 10.28 0.35 24.05
C ASP A 239 9.30 0.68 25.19
N SER A 240 8.16 1.29 24.88
CA SER A 240 7.07 1.53 25.84
C SER A 240 6.37 0.24 26.30
N GLY A 241 6.66 -0.89 25.65
CA GLY A 241 6.02 -2.17 25.93
C GLY A 241 4.55 -2.27 25.50
N LYS A 242 4.03 -1.30 24.74
CA LYS A 242 2.66 -1.32 24.19
C LYS A 242 2.48 -2.48 23.18
N TYR A 243 3.53 -2.80 22.43
CA TYR A 243 3.54 -3.92 21.49
C TYR A 243 4.70 -4.87 21.79
N ALA A 244 4.45 -6.16 21.66
CA ALA A 244 5.47 -7.20 21.83
C ALA A 244 6.37 -7.32 20.59
N SER A 245 5.88 -6.98 19.43
CA SER A 245 6.64 -6.98 18.19
C SER A 245 5.92 -6.16 17.12
N VAL A 246 6.69 -5.74 16.10
CA VAL A 246 6.17 -5.07 14.92
C VAL A 246 6.49 -5.90 13.69
N SER A 247 5.53 -6.00 12.78
CA SER A 247 5.72 -6.63 11.48
C SER A 247 5.27 -5.70 10.37
N VAL A 248 6.07 -5.61 9.31
CA VAL A 248 5.73 -4.90 8.08
C VAL A 248 5.48 -5.93 6.98
N GLY A 249 4.27 -5.89 6.44
CA GLY A 249 3.86 -6.68 5.30
C GLY A 249 3.92 -5.86 4.02
N PHE A 250 4.67 -6.30 3.01
CA PHE A 250 4.59 -5.77 1.65
C PHE A 250 3.73 -6.71 0.80
N SER A 251 2.78 -6.16 0.05
CA SER A 251 1.89 -6.94 -0.81
C SER A 251 1.83 -6.36 -2.23
N ASP A 252 1.92 -7.27 -3.21
CA ASP A 252 1.91 -6.93 -4.64
C ASP A 252 1.37 -8.13 -5.44
N ASP A 253 0.70 -7.85 -6.56
CA ASP A 253 0.17 -8.85 -7.50
C ASP A 253 1.14 -9.15 -8.65
N ASP A 254 2.12 -8.28 -8.91
CA ASP A 254 3.18 -8.54 -9.88
C ASP A 254 4.29 -9.41 -9.26
N ILE A 255 4.45 -10.63 -9.78
CA ILE A 255 5.45 -11.60 -9.32
C ILE A 255 6.89 -11.06 -9.46
N GLY A 256 7.15 -10.16 -10.41
CA GLY A 256 8.44 -9.48 -10.58
C GLY A 256 8.75 -8.59 -9.39
N ASN A 257 7.77 -7.76 -8.98
CA ASN A 257 7.85 -6.92 -7.79
C ASN A 257 8.05 -7.77 -6.53
N VAL A 258 7.26 -8.84 -6.39
CA VAL A 258 7.35 -9.77 -5.24
C VAL A 258 8.76 -10.36 -5.11
N ARG A 259 9.30 -10.96 -6.18
CA ARG A 259 10.63 -11.58 -6.19
C ARG A 259 11.74 -10.56 -5.90
N SER A 260 11.67 -9.41 -6.55
CA SER A 260 12.60 -8.30 -6.36
C SER A 260 12.58 -7.80 -4.91
N MET A 261 11.38 -7.67 -4.32
CA MET A 261 11.21 -7.22 -2.93
C MET A 261 11.71 -8.26 -1.91
N ILE A 262 11.48 -9.55 -2.13
CA ILE A 262 12.03 -10.61 -1.28
C ILE A 262 13.54 -10.46 -1.16
N LYS A 263 14.23 -10.37 -2.29
CA LYS A 263 15.69 -10.21 -2.32
C LYS A 263 16.14 -8.95 -1.59
N TYR A 264 15.51 -7.82 -1.89
CA TYR A 264 15.85 -6.52 -1.29
C TYR A 264 15.66 -6.51 0.23
N VAL A 265 14.57 -7.09 0.72
CA VAL A 265 14.32 -7.20 2.18
C VAL A 265 15.33 -8.12 2.84
N GLN A 266 15.69 -9.26 2.21
CA GLN A 266 16.67 -10.20 2.76
C GLN A 266 18.08 -9.61 2.84
N GLU A 267 18.52 -8.94 1.79
CA GLU A 267 19.90 -8.46 1.64
C GLU A 267 20.15 -7.12 2.32
N GLU A 268 19.15 -6.21 2.31
CA GLU A 268 19.32 -4.84 2.79
C GLU A 268 18.43 -4.52 4.01
N LEU A 269 17.08 -4.52 3.85
CA LEU A 269 16.18 -3.94 4.85
C LEU A 269 16.16 -4.69 6.18
N SER A 270 16.30 -6.02 6.17
CA SER A 270 16.35 -6.81 7.41
C SER A 270 17.58 -6.49 8.26
N ASN A 271 18.66 -6.01 7.65
CA ASN A 271 19.86 -5.58 8.36
C ASN A 271 19.74 -4.13 8.85
N GLU A 272 19.10 -3.29 8.06
CA GLU A 272 18.90 -1.87 8.37
C GLU A 272 17.84 -1.65 9.46
N PHE A 273 16.80 -2.51 9.51
CA PHE A 273 15.68 -2.42 10.48
C PHE A 273 15.52 -3.72 11.27
N PRO A 274 16.45 -4.03 12.17
CA PRO A 274 16.54 -5.34 12.83
C PRO A 274 15.37 -5.68 13.78
N GLU A 275 14.64 -4.69 14.28
CA GLU A 275 13.48 -4.87 15.15
C GLU A 275 12.19 -5.20 14.38
N ILE A 276 12.20 -4.99 13.07
CA ILE A 276 11.02 -5.20 12.22
C ILE A 276 11.02 -6.62 11.65
N LYS A 277 9.89 -7.31 11.79
CA LYS A 277 9.65 -8.60 11.12
C LYS A 277 9.03 -8.33 9.76
N PHE A 278 9.66 -8.80 8.70
CA PHE A 278 9.16 -8.64 7.34
C PHE A 278 8.34 -9.84 6.87
N VAL A 279 7.24 -9.55 6.18
CA VAL A 279 6.39 -10.54 5.52
C VAL A 279 6.09 -10.05 4.11
N ILE A 280 6.45 -10.80 3.11
CA ILE A 280 6.00 -10.54 1.75
C ILE A 280 4.72 -11.31 1.50
N ILE A 281 3.74 -10.65 0.90
CA ILE A 281 2.43 -11.21 0.59
C ILE A 281 2.29 -11.21 -0.92
N ASP A 282 2.54 -12.36 -1.51
CA ASP A 282 2.38 -12.62 -2.93
C ASP A 282 0.90 -12.83 -3.25
N THR A 283 0.35 -12.01 -4.14
CA THR A 283 -1.04 -12.08 -4.58
C THR A 283 -1.17 -12.32 -6.08
N SER A 284 -0.08 -12.63 -6.77
CA SER A 284 -0.01 -12.79 -8.23
C SER A 284 -0.93 -13.90 -8.79
N GLU A 285 -1.24 -14.92 -7.97
CA GLU A 285 -2.14 -16.02 -8.36
C GLU A 285 -3.60 -15.79 -7.91
N GLY A 286 -3.96 -14.56 -7.55
CA GLY A 286 -5.32 -14.23 -7.08
C GLY A 286 -5.62 -14.68 -5.64
N ASN A 287 -4.64 -15.26 -4.95
CA ASN A 287 -4.70 -15.68 -3.56
C ASN A 287 -3.52 -15.14 -2.78
N GLU A 288 -3.65 -15.02 -1.46
CA GLU A 288 -2.55 -14.60 -0.62
C GLU A 288 -1.60 -15.74 -0.28
N LYS A 289 -0.34 -15.60 -0.65
CA LYS A 289 0.75 -16.45 -0.19
C LYS A 289 1.70 -15.63 0.67
N LYS A 290 1.80 -15.95 1.95
CA LYS A 290 2.68 -15.26 2.91
C LYS A 290 4.06 -15.87 2.94
N ILE A 291 5.08 -15.08 2.68
CA ILE A 291 6.48 -15.43 2.72
C ILE A 291 7.13 -14.66 3.87
N LYS A 292 7.44 -15.36 4.96
CA LYS A 292 8.19 -14.77 6.09
C LYS A 292 9.64 -14.63 5.70
N ILE A 293 10.17 -13.44 5.81
CA ILE A 293 11.58 -13.19 5.50
C ILE A 293 12.42 -13.49 6.74
N THR A 294 13.38 -14.39 6.55
CA THR A 294 14.40 -14.68 7.56
C THR A 294 15.69 -13.97 7.17
N ARG A 295 16.32 -13.34 8.14
CA ARG A 295 17.60 -12.65 7.96
C ARG A 295 18.66 -13.65 7.48
N ILE A 296 19.39 -13.32 6.45
CA ILE A 296 20.60 -14.04 6.06
C ILE A 296 21.71 -13.55 7.01
N LYS A 297 22.29 -14.49 7.78
CA LYS A 297 23.41 -14.22 8.68
C LYS A 297 24.70 -14.02 7.93
#